data_c3b74ec9899c033c84c945b4b86e34ce
#
_entry.id   c3b74ec9899c033c84c945b4b86e34ce
#
_cell.length_a   1.000
_cell.length_b   1.000
_cell.length_c   1.000
_cell.angle_alpha   90.00
_cell.angle_beta   90.00
_cell.angle_gamma   90.00
#
_symmetry.space_group_name_H-M   'P 1'
#
loop_
_entity.id
_entity.type
_entity.pdbx_description
1 polymer ?
#
loop_
_entity_poly.entity_id
_entity_poly.type
_entity_poly.pdbx_seq_one_letter_code
_entity_poly.pdbx_strand_id
1 'polypeptide(L)'
;MLERFLDKTSFSSQEDFMKNFKVKVPDCFNFGYDVVDEWARIAPEKKALLWTNDQGKRIDFTFADIKRESDKTASYFQSLGIGHGDMVMLILKRRYEFWFSIIALHKLGAVCIPATHLLTEKDICLLYTSDAADDGE
;
A
#
# COMPACT_ATOMS: atom_id res chain seq x y z
N MET A 1 10.35 13.42 7.00
CA MET A 1 9.38 12.32 6.88
C MET A 1 9.52 11.30 7.99
N LEU A 2 10.67 10.66 8.15
CA LEU A 2 10.89 9.66 9.22
C LEU A 2 10.67 10.21 10.63
N GLU A 3 11.02 11.45 10.87
CA GLU A 3 10.85 12.16 12.15
C GLU A 3 9.40 12.25 12.65
N ARG A 4 8.42 12.05 11.75
CA ARG A 4 7.00 11.97 12.13
C ARG A 4 6.68 10.67 12.88
N PHE A 5 7.43 9.61 12.58
CA PHE A 5 7.15 8.24 13.05
C PHE A 5 8.26 7.67 13.92
N LEU A 6 9.41 8.34 14.02
CA LEU A 6 10.55 7.89 14.80
C LEU A 6 11.06 9.00 15.72
N ASP A 7 11.33 8.64 16.97
CA ASP A 7 11.98 9.56 17.92
C ASP A 7 13.46 9.78 17.57
N LYS A 8 14.10 8.77 17.00
CA LYS A 8 15.50 8.79 16.63
C LYS A 8 15.67 8.19 15.24
N THR A 9 16.30 8.93 14.33
CA THR A 9 16.46 8.56 12.90
C THR A 9 17.88 8.14 12.54
N SER A 10 18.85 8.29 13.44
CA SER A 10 20.23 7.83 13.27
C SER A 10 20.73 7.11 14.51
N PHE A 11 21.50 6.05 14.33
CA PHE A 11 21.98 5.17 15.40
C PHE A 11 23.47 4.95 15.24
N SER A 12 24.20 4.95 16.36
CA SER A 12 25.66 4.81 16.40
C SER A 12 26.14 3.36 16.29
N SER A 13 25.27 2.41 16.65
CA SER A 13 25.56 0.98 16.63
C SER A 13 24.27 0.16 16.50
N GLN A 14 24.42 -1.15 16.25
CA GLN A 14 23.30 -2.09 16.26
C GLN A 14 22.63 -2.16 17.64
N GLU A 15 23.42 -2.12 18.71
CA GLU A 15 22.92 -2.12 20.09
C GLU A 15 22.08 -0.86 20.38
N ASP A 16 22.57 0.30 19.95
CA ASP A 16 21.83 1.57 20.02
C ASP A 16 20.51 1.50 19.24
N PHE A 17 20.52 0.91 18.04
CA PHE A 17 19.31 0.68 17.26
C PHE A 17 18.31 -0.21 18.01
N MET A 18 18.74 -1.40 18.45
CA MET A 18 17.87 -2.35 19.16
C MET A 18 17.24 -1.77 20.42
N LYS A 19 17.97 -0.91 21.13
CA LYS A 19 17.50 -0.28 22.37
C LYS A 19 16.57 0.91 22.13
N ASN A 20 16.85 1.71 21.11
CA ASN A 20 16.25 3.03 20.94
C ASN A 20 15.35 3.16 19.70
N PHE A 21 15.25 2.14 18.84
CA PHE A 21 14.31 2.16 17.73
C PHE A 21 12.88 1.99 18.24
N LYS A 22 12.08 3.05 18.10
CA LYS A 22 10.67 3.06 18.47
C LYS A 22 9.87 3.73 17.37
N VAL A 23 8.84 3.05 16.91
CA VAL A 23 7.90 3.59 15.92
C VAL A 23 6.72 4.19 16.67
N LYS A 24 6.40 5.44 16.33
CA LYS A 24 5.16 6.10 16.75
C LYS A 24 4.12 5.95 15.65
N VAL A 25 3.05 5.27 15.94
CA VAL A 25 1.92 5.14 15.02
C VAL A 25 0.79 6.01 15.55
N PRO A 26 0.33 7.02 14.78
CA PRO A 26 -0.85 7.80 15.14
C PRO A 26 -2.10 6.92 15.24
N ASP A 27 -3.06 7.26 16.12
CA ASP A 27 -4.29 6.48 16.32
C ASP A 27 -5.11 6.29 15.04
N CYS A 28 -5.11 7.29 14.16
CA CYS A 28 -5.81 7.25 12.87
C CYS A 28 -4.84 7.14 11.70
N PHE A 29 -3.76 6.34 11.85
CA PHE A 29 -2.76 6.18 10.80
C PHE A 29 -3.36 5.58 9.53
N ASN A 30 -3.09 6.23 8.39
CA ASN A 30 -3.44 5.72 7.06
C ASN A 30 -2.23 5.86 6.12
N PHE A 31 -1.69 4.74 5.66
CA PHE A 31 -0.50 4.74 4.81
C PHE A 31 -0.66 5.59 3.54
N GLY A 32 -1.83 5.56 2.93
CA GLY A 32 -2.11 6.35 1.72
C GLY A 32 -1.98 7.85 1.97
N TYR A 33 -2.55 8.35 3.06
CA TYR A 33 -2.52 9.77 3.41
C TYR A 33 -1.25 10.18 4.14
N ASP A 34 -0.87 9.46 5.20
CA ASP A 34 0.23 9.86 6.08
C ASP A 34 1.61 9.65 5.48
N VAL A 35 1.74 8.74 4.52
CA VAL A 35 3.03 8.45 3.87
C VAL A 35 3.03 8.89 2.42
N VAL A 36 2.13 8.35 1.59
CA VAL A 36 2.18 8.58 0.13
C VAL A 36 1.81 10.01 -0.22
N ASP A 37 0.69 10.52 0.28
CA ASP A 37 0.24 11.88 0.01
C ASP A 37 1.15 12.91 0.66
N GLU A 38 1.71 12.60 1.84
CA GLU A 38 2.68 13.49 2.47
C GLU A 38 3.98 13.59 1.65
N TRP A 39 4.47 12.49 1.06
CA TRP A 39 5.58 12.56 0.12
C TRP A 39 5.23 13.38 -1.13
N ALA A 40 4.01 13.25 -1.65
CA ALA A 40 3.54 14.06 -2.77
C ALA A 40 3.49 15.56 -2.41
N ARG A 41 3.22 15.89 -1.14
CA ARG A 41 3.20 17.26 -0.64
C ARG A 41 4.60 17.88 -0.49
N ILE A 42 5.55 17.12 0.09
CA ILE A 42 6.89 17.66 0.44
C ILE A 42 7.91 17.52 -0.68
N ALA A 43 7.73 16.54 -1.58
CA ALA A 43 8.64 16.25 -2.69
C ALA A 43 7.88 15.65 -3.88
N PRO A 44 6.96 16.41 -4.52
CA PRO A 44 6.06 15.90 -5.57
C PRO A 44 6.79 15.23 -6.73
N GLU A 45 7.91 15.79 -7.17
CA GLU A 45 8.71 15.30 -8.30
C GLU A 45 9.66 14.15 -7.94
N LYS A 46 9.71 13.77 -6.65
CA LYS A 46 10.54 12.63 -6.22
C LYS A 46 9.99 11.35 -6.83
N LYS A 47 10.89 10.55 -7.44
CA LYS A 47 10.55 9.24 -7.98
C LYS A 47 10.02 8.31 -6.89
N ALA A 48 8.83 7.77 -7.10
CA ALA A 48 8.15 6.85 -6.20
C ALA A 48 8.15 5.42 -6.72
N LEU A 49 7.98 5.22 -8.04
CA LEU A 49 7.90 3.91 -8.66
C LEU A 49 8.58 3.92 -10.02
N LEU A 50 9.38 2.92 -10.28
CA LEU A 50 9.87 2.57 -11.60
C LEU A 50 9.23 1.25 -12.04
N TRP A 51 8.50 1.29 -13.15
CA TRP A 51 7.92 0.09 -13.74
C TRP A 51 8.58 -0.22 -15.09
N THR A 52 8.85 -1.49 -15.34
CA THR A 52 9.39 -1.98 -16.59
C THR A 52 8.74 -3.30 -16.97
N ASN A 53 8.65 -3.62 -18.24
CA ASN A 53 8.16 -4.89 -18.77
C ASN A 53 9.23 -5.63 -19.58
N ASP A 54 8.90 -6.86 -19.99
CA ASP A 54 9.79 -7.74 -20.74
C ASP A 54 10.09 -7.22 -22.17
N GLN A 55 9.34 -6.22 -22.66
CA GLN A 55 9.54 -5.56 -23.95
C GLN A 55 10.44 -4.31 -23.84
N GLY A 56 11.02 -4.06 -22.67
CA GLY A 56 11.89 -2.91 -22.42
C GLY A 56 11.14 -1.58 -22.22
N LYS A 57 9.80 -1.60 -22.15
CA LYS A 57 9.04 -0.39 -21.82
C LYS A 57 9.32 -0.01 -20.37
N ARG A 58 9.65 1.26 -20.15
CA ARG A 58 9.90 1.85 -18.83
C ARG A 58 8.95 3.01 -18.59
N ILE A 59 8.41 3.09 -17.38
CA ILE A 59 7.61 4.22 -16.91
C ILE A 59 8.09 4.58 -15.51
N ASP A 60 8.45 5.84 -15.30
CA ASP A 60 8.77 6.41 -14.00
C ASP A 60 7.55 7.18 -13.50
N PHE A 61 7.14 6.93 -12.26
CA PHE A 61 6.08 7.67 -11.56
C PHE A 61 6.66 8.44 -10.39
N THR A 62 6.28 9.70 -10.27
CA THR A 62 6.58 10.55 -9.12
C THR A 62 5.57 10.31 -7.98
N PHE A 63 5.84 10.84 -6.78
CA PHE A 63 4.84 10.80 -5.70
C PHE A 63 3.58 11.59 -6.04
N ALA A 64 3.70 12.68 -6.81
CA ALA A 64 2.53 13.41 -7.33
C ALA A 64 1.69 12.55 -8.26
N ASP A 65 2.31 11.74 -9.13
CA ASP A 65 1.61 10.81 -10.01
C ASP A 65 0.90 9.72 -9.19
N ILE A 66 1.59 9.10 -8.24
CA ILE A 66 1.01 8.05 -7.39
C ILE A 66 -0.20 8.59 -6.62
N LYS A 67 -0.09 9.79 -6.04
CA LYS A 67 -1.21 10.44 -5.36
C LYS A 67 -2.39 10.61 -6.34
N ARG A 68 -2.16 11.26 -7.47
CA ARG A 68 -3.20 11.54 -8.47
C ARG A 68 -3.91 10.27 -8.95
N GLU A 69 -3.14 9.25 -9.32
CA GLU A 69 -3.72 8.00 -9.84
C GLU A 69 -4.40 7.17 -8.74
N SER A 70 -3.88 7.17 -7.51
CA SER A 70 -4.57 6.50 -6.40
C SER A 70 -5.85 7.23 -5.98
N ASP A 71 -5.91 8.57 -6.05
CA ASP A 71 -7.13 9.33 -5.78
C ASP A 71 -8.23 9.02 -6.81
N LYS A 72 -7.88 8.97 -8.12
CA LYS A 72 -8.79 8.56 -9.18
C LYS A 72 -9.30 7.13 -8.97
N THR A 73 -8.39 6.21 -8.63
CA THR A 73 -8.73 4.81 -8.38
C THR A 73 -9.63 4.67 -7.15
N ALA A 74 -9.39 5.45 -6.09
CA ALA A 74 -10.25 5.48 -4.91
C ALA A 74 -11.67 5.97 -5.26
N SER A 75 -11.78 7.05 -6.04
CA SER A 75 -13.07 7.55 -6.51
C SER A 75 -13.81 6.52 -7.36
N TYR A 76 -13.10 5.79 -8.22
CA TYR A 76 -13.68 4.70 -8.99
C TYR A 76 -14.19 3.56 -8.10
N PHE A 77 -13.39 3.10 -7.15
CA PHE A 77 -13.80 2.06 -6.19
C PHE A 77 -15.01 2.50 -5.36
N GLN A 78 -15.04 3.76 -4.91
CA GLN A 78 -16.19 4.33 -4.23
C GLN A 78 -17.46 4.28 -5.08
N SER A 79 -17.34 4.56 -6.39
CA SER A 79 -18.49 4.50 -7.33
C SER A 79 -19.02 3.08 -7.51
N LEU A 80 -18.23 2.05 -7.20
CA LEU A 80 -18.62 0.64 -7.16
C LEU A 80 -19.19 0.21 -5.80
N GLY A 81 -19.26 1.13 -4.83
CA GLY A 81 -19.76 0.86 -3.48
C GLY A 81 -18.71 0.33 -2.51
N ILE A 82 -17.41 0.32 -2.89
CA ILE A 82 -16.33 -0.13 -2.01
C ILE A 82 -16.00 0.98 -1.00
N GLY A 83 -15.97 0.63 0.29
CA GLY A 83 -15.70 1.53 1.39
C GLY A 83 -14.93 0.86 2.53
N HIS A 84 -15.02 1.47 3.71
CA HIS A 84 -14.31 1.02 4.91
C HIS A 84 -14.73 -0.40 5.31
N GLY A 85 -13.72 -1.26 5.53
CA GLY A 85 -13.91 -2.64 5.96
C GLY A 85 -14.23 -3.65 4.85
N ASP A 86 -14.55 -3.18 3.63
CA ASP A 86 -14.77 -4.08 2.50
C ASP A 86 -13.49 -4.80 2.09
N MET A 87 -13.59 -6.09 1.81
CA MET A 87 -12.48 -6.91 1.35
C MET A 87 -12.38 -6.92 -0.18
N VAL A 88 -11.23 -6.54 -0.72
CA VAL A 88 -10.99 -6.47 -2.16
C VAL A 88 -9.76 -7.28 -2.54
N MET A 89 -9.97 -8.34 -3.32
CA MET A 89 -8.89 -9.15 -3.86
C MET A 89 -8.30 -8.50 -5.12
N LEU A 90 -6.98 -8.28 -5.12
CA LEU A 90 -6.24 -7.75 -6.26
C LEU A 90 -5.41 -8.85 -6.93
N ILE A 91 -5.84 -9.29 -8.12
CA ILE A 91 -5.12 -10.26 -8.96
C ILE A 91 -4.58 -9.52 -10.19
N LEU A 92 -3.48 -8.80 -10.02
CA LEU A 92 -2.86 -7.98 -11.07
C LEU A 92 -1.43 -8.45 -11.35
N LYS A 93 -1.24 -9.06 -12.52
CA LYS A 93 0.05 -9.59 -12.97
C LYS A 93 1.04 -8.47 -13.26
N ARG A 94 2.01 -8.20 -12.37
CA ARG A 94 3.13 -7.25 -12.57
C ARG A 94 2.74 -5.90 -13.21
N ARG A 95 1.54 -5.41 -12.90
CA ARG A 95 1.00 -4.16 -13.42
C ARG A 95 1.29 -3.02 -12.44
N TYR A 96 1.61 -1.84 -12.95
CA TYR A 96 1.78 -0.65 -12.09
C TYR A 96 0.45 -0.20 -11.47
N GLU A 97 -0.67 -0.52 -12.08
CA GLU A 97 -2.01 -0.26 -11.54
C GLU A 97 -2.28 -0.96 -10.21
N PHE A 98 -1.51 -2.02 -9.90
CA PHE A 98 -1.54 -2.65 -8.59
C PHE A 98 -1.23 -1.66 -7.45
N TRP A 99 -0.20 -0.83 -7.65
CA TRP A 99 0.21 0.15 -6.65
C TRP A 99 -0.81 1.27 -6.47
N PHE A 100 -1.46 1.71 -7.54
CA PHE A 100 -2.55 2.67 -7.46
C PHE A 100 -3.74 2.09 -6.71
N SER A 101 -4.09 0.83 -7.00
CA SER A 101 -5.21 0.13 -6.39
C SER A 101 -5.00 -0.13 -4.89
N ILE A 102 -3.83 -0.63 -4.49
CA ILE A 102 -3.57 -0.91 -3.07
C ILE A 102 -3.57 0.38 -2.23
N ILE A 103 -2.99 1.48 -2.76
CA ILE A 103 -3.00 2.77 -2.06
C ILE A 103 -4.42 3.35 -2.01
N ALA A 104 -5.20 3.20 -3.09
CA ALA A 104 -6.60 3.61 -3.12
C ALA A 104 -7.43 2.87 -2.06
N LEU A 105 -7.26 1.56 -1.93
CA LEU A 105 -7.94 0.77 -0.89
C LEU A 105 -7.54 1.19 0.51
N HIS A 106 -6.25 1.47 0.76
CA HIS A 106 -5.80 2.04 2.03
C HIS A 106 -6.50 3.38 2.33
N LYS A 107 -6.63 4.28 1.35
CA LYS A 107 -7.33 5.57 1.51
C LYS A 107 -8.80 5.38 1.87
N LEU A 108 -9.46 4.38 1.32
CA LEU A 108 -10.86 4.05 1.62
C LEU A 108 -11.04 3.31 2.96
N GLY A 109 -9.95 2.84 3.57
CA GLY A 109 -10.03 1.97 4.74
C GLY A 109 -10.54 0.56 4.42
N ALA A 110 -10.46 0.16 3.15
CA ALA A 110 -10.79 -1.18 2.70
C ALA A 110 -9.63 -2.15 2.94
N VAL A 111 -9.95 -3.43 3.07
CA VAL A 111 -8.98 -4.51 3.25
C VAL A 111 -8.51 -4.99 1.88
N CYS A 112 -7.22 -4.85 1.61
CA CYS A 112 -6.62 -5.35 0.37
C CYS A 112 -6.12 -6.78 0.56
N ILE A 113 -6.55 -7.70 -0.30
CA ILE A 113 -6.06 -9.08 -0.38
C ILE A 113 -5.23 -9.21 -1.67
N PRO A 114 -3.90 -8.97 -1.60
CA PRO A 114 -3.04 -9.13 -2.77
C PRO A 114 -2.87 -10.62 -3.09
N ALA A 115 -3.19 -11.00 -4.32
CA ALA A 115 -3.17 -12.38 -4.74
C ALA A 115 -2.42 -12.57 -6.06
N THR A 116 -1.77 -13.73 -6.21
CA THR A 116 -1.10 -14.10 -7.46
C THR A 116 -2.10 -14.57 -8.51
N HIS A 117 -1.79 -14.31 -9.79
CA HIS A 117 -2.55 -14.85 -10.91
C HIS A 117 -2.37 -16.36 -11.13
N LEU A 118 -1.56 -17.02 -10.30
CA LEU A 118 -1.34 -18.48 -10.32
C LEU A 118 -2.28 -19.24 -9.38
N LEU A 119 -3.13 -18.53 -8.62
CA LEU A 119 -4.12 -19.15 -7.75
C LEU A 119 -5.11 -19.99 -8.56
N THR A 120 -5.42 -21.17 -8.03
CA THR A 120 -6.51 -22.02 -8.52
C THR A 120 -7.85 -21.51 -7.97
N GLU A 121 -8.96 -21.99 -8.53
CA GLU A 121 -10.30 -21.70 -8.02
C GLU A 121 -10.44 -22.08 -6.54
N LYS A 122 -9.87 -23.23 -6.13
CA LYS A 122 -9.85 -23.68 -4.74
C LYS A 122 -9.11 -22.71 -3.83
N ASP A 123 -7.96 -22.18 -4.27
CA ASP A 123 -7.17 -21.22 -3.48
C ASP A 123 -7.94 -19.92 -3.30
N ILE A 124 -8.61 -19.45 -4.37
CA ILE A 124 -9.44 -18.24 -4.33
C ILE A 124 -10.61 -18.42 -3.36
N CYS A 125 -11.31 -19.57 -3.43
CA CYS A 125 -12.37 -19.89 -2.48
C CYS A 125 -11.87 -19.91 -1.04
N LEU A 126 -10.73 -20.50 -0.77
CA LEU A 126 -10.13 -20.51 0.57
C LEU A 126 -9.81 -19.12 1.07
N LEU A 127 -9.21 -18.25 0.25
CA LEU A 127 -8.90 -16.86 0.63
C LEU A 127 -10.15 -16.01 0.89
N TYR A 128 -11.27 -16.36 0.27
CA TYR A 128 -12.51 -15.60 0.37
C TYR A 128 -13.44 -16.11 1.48
N THR A 129 -13.38 -17.40 1.80
CA THR A 129 -14.30 -18.06 2.75
C THR A 129 -13.64 -18.39 4.07
N SER A 130 -12.30 -18.40 4.14
CA SER A 130 -11.63 -18.69 5.39
C SER A 130 -11.59 -17.42 6.23
N ASP A 131 -12.33 -17.41 7.29
CA ASP A 131 -11.92 -16.85 8.57
C ASP A 131 -10.63 -17.60 9.02
N ALA A 132 -9.63 -17.63 8.14
CA ALA A 132 -8.36 -18.33 8.33
C ALA A 132 -7.54 -17.76 9.49
N ALA A 133 -8.09 -16.79 10.23
CA ALA A 133 -7.51 -16.24 11.42
C ALA A 133 -8.11 -16.81 12.72
N ASP A 134 -9.23 -17.54 12.65
CA ASP A 134 -9.93 -18.00 13.86
C ASP A 134 -9.83 -19.50 14.14
N ASP A 135 -9.30 -20.30 13.20
CA ASP A 135 -8.99 -21.71 13.44
C ASP A 135 -7.54 -21.86 13.94
N GLY A 136 -7.25 -21.20 15.05
CA GLY A 136 -6.05 -21.40 15.85
C GLY A 136 -6.13 -22.69 16.67
N GLU A 137 -6.18 -23.84 16.04
CA GLU A 137 -5.82 -25.13 16.65
C GLU A 137 -4.98 -25.97 15.70
#